data_3ecd792b061da24d1d6c6a6b4c96375a
#
_entry.id   3ecd792b061da24d1d6c6a6b4c96375a
#
_cell.length_a   1.000
_cell.length_b   1.000
_cell.length_c   1.000
_cell.angle_alpha   90.00
_cell.angle_beta   90.00
_cell.angle_gamma   90.00
#
_symmetry.space_group_name_H-M   'P 1'
#
loop_
_entity.id
_entity.type
_entity.pdbx_description
1 polymer ?
#
loop_
_entity_poly.entity_id
_entity_poly.type
_entity_poly.pdbx_seq_one_letter_code
_entity_poly.pdbx_strand_id
1 'polypeptide(L)'
;MSSSRKILDAPKKFREKLKDFNEERKKPREPITTKASMFSIFSWAFYDLGNTIFSVLIVSFYFGLWVVSDEVGGTDSDYGYANAISMALVFLTAPLIGALSDQARRKMPFLFVTTLLCVAFTALLGYEKDGWSKSTILTVSLIFFVIANYFYQAGLIFYDSTLATISTPGNKGRIGGIGIGVGYVGALVGILSALFITDTLGFPYPAVFQLTAALFLIFAIPCFIFVRETPGDNFWPSLMILMATLLGINAWLVENNMLLRYTTVFFAIWCVFSS
;
A
#
# COMPACT_ATOMS: atom_id res chain seq x y z
N MET A 1 26.80 -28.65 9.35
CA MET A 1 26.81 -29.89 8.53
C MET A 1 25.50 -30.70 8.58
N SER A 2 24.32 -30.10 8.62
CA SER A 2 23.06 -30.84 8.83
C SER A 2 22.02 -30.71 7.72
N SER A 3 22.05 -29.67 6.89
CA SER A 3 20.98 -29.44 5.89
C SER A 3 21.12 -30.26 4.60
N SER A 4 22.36 -30.55 4.19
CA SER A 4 22.62 -31.31 2.94
C SER A 4 22.27 -32.79 3.04
N ARG A 5 22.34 -33.39 4.24
CA ARG A 5 21.98 -34.81 4.44
C ARG A 5 20.47 -35.07 4.38
N LYS A 6 19.64 -34.15 4.86
CA LYS A 6 18.16 -34.29 4.81
C LYS A 6 17.59 -34.28 3.39
N ILE A 7 18.28 -33.68 2.43
CA ILE A 7 17.85 -33.66 1.02
C ILE A 7 18.18 -35.00 0.32
N LEU A 8 19.22 -35.71 0.76
CA LEU A 8 19.60 -37.01 0.19
C LEU A 8 18.62 -38.14 0.55
N ASP A 9 17.94 -38.00 1.69
CA ASP A 9 16.98 -39.02 2.17
C ASP A 9 15.54 -38.76 1.69
N ALA A 10 15.31 -37.73 0.93
CA ALA A 10 13.98 -37.40 0.39
C ALA A 10 13.60 -38.37 -0.77
N PRO A 11 12.29 -38.71 -0.93
CA PRO A 11 11.81 -39.56 -2.01
C PRO A 11 12.29 -39.08 -3.39
N LYS A 12 12.67 -40.04 -4.25
CA LYS A 12 13.23 -39.74 -5.59
C LYS A 12 12.38 -38.72 -6.37
N LYS A 13 11.08 -38.87 -6.34
CA LYS A 13 10.10 -37.92 -6.93
C LYS A 13 10.19 -36.48 -6.39
N PHE A 14 10.52 -36.31 -5.11
CA PHE A 14 10.68 -34.99 -4.48
C PHE A 14 12.01 -34.37 -4.88
N ARG A 15 13.09 -35.18 -5.00
CA ARG A 15 14.39 -34.68 -5.49
C ARG A 15 14.36 -34.26 -6.95
N GLU A 16 13.61 -34.95 -7.80
CA GLU A 16 13.38 -34.58 -9.18
C GLU A 16 12.61 -33.25 -9.27
N LYS A 17 11.50 -33.11 -8.54
CA LYS A 17 10.78 -31.84 -8.47
C LYS A 17 11.61 -30.67 -7.94
N LEU A 18 12.50 -30.91 -6.97
CA LEU A 18 13.42 -29.90 -6.46
C LEU A 18 14.51 -29.52 -7.49
N LYS A 19 14.98 -30.48 -8.28
CA LYS A 19 15.91 -30.20 -9.38
C LYS A 19 15.24 -29.37 -10.47
N ASP A 20 14.06 -29.81 -10.92
CA ASP A 20 13.28 -29.08 -11.93
C ASP A 20 12.97 -27.65 -11.47
N PHE A 21 12.56 -27.47 -10.20
CA PHE A 21 12.31 -26.16 -9.61
C PHE A 21 13.56 -25.28 -9.56
N ASN A 22 14.73 -25.85 -9.25
CA ASN A 22 15.99 -25.12 -9.22
C ASN A 22 16.52 -24.82 -10.63
N GLU A 23 16.26 -25.68 -11.61
CA GLU A 23 16.61 -25.43 -13.00
C GLU A 23 15.72 -24.39 -13.65
N GLU A 24 14.39 -24.41 -13.36
CA GLU A 24 13.48 -23.35 -13.77
C GLU A 24 13.88 -21.98 -13.18
N ARG A 25 14.38 -21.94 -11.95
CA ARG A 25 14.90 -20.70 -11.34
C ARG A 25 16.15 -20.16 -12.02
N LYS A 26 16.99 -21.04 -12.58
CA LYS A 26 18.24 -20.64 -13.25
C LYS A 26 18.04 -20.21 -14.70
N LYS A 27 16.88 -20.49 -15.30
CA LYS A 27 16.59 -20.02 -16.66
C LYS A 27 16.57 -18.49 -16.66
N PRO A 28 17.35 -17.82 -17.53
CA PRO A 28 17.26 -16.38 -17.71
C PRO A 28 15.79 -16.05 -18.02
N ARG A 29 15.24 -15.04 -17.34
CA ARG A 29 13.89 -14.55 -17.67
C ARG A 29 13.96 -14.04 -19.12
N GLU A 30 13.15 -14.64 -19.99
CA GLU A 30 13.02 -14.14 -21.36
C GLU A 30 12.61 -12.66 -21.30
N PRO A 31 13.27 -11.78 -22.06
CA PRO A 31 12.88 -10.39 -22.11
C PRO A 31 11.43 -10.31 -22.58
N ILE A 32 10.60 -9.52 -21.86
CA ILE A 32 9.21 -9.31 -22.22
C ILE A 32 9.18 -8.67 -23.60
N THR A 33 8.85 -9.46 -24.60
CA THR A 33 8.77 -9.03 -25.99
C THR A 33 7.41 -8.42 -26.34
N THR A 34 6.39 -8.65 -25.52
CA THR A 34 5.04 -8.14 -25.71
C THR A 34 4.85 -6.83 -24.97
N LYS A 35 4.46 -5.78 -25.69
CA LYS A 35 4.06 -4.50 -25.08
C LYS A 35 2.87 -4.75 -24.16
N ALA A 36 2.99 -4.31 -22.89
CA ALA A 36 1.83 -4.25 -22.01
C ALA A 36 0.73 -3.38 -22.65
N SER A 37 -0.53 -3.73 -22.43
CA SER A 37 -1.66 -2.93 -22.93
C SER A 37 -1.61 -1.54 -22.28
N MET A 38 -2.07 -0.51 -22.99
CA MET A 38 -2.19 0.85 -22.44
C MET A 38 -3.00 0.85 -21.14
N PHE A 39 -4.02 0.00 -21.08
CA PHE A 39 -4.86 -0.16 -19.91
C PHE A 39 -4.08 -0.68 -18.68
N SER A 40 -3.18 -1.64 -18.87
CA SER A 40 -2.30 -2.15 -17.81
C SER A 40 -1.34 -1.07 -17.32
N ILE A 41 -0.80 -0.23 -18.23
CA ILE A 41 0.09 0.89 -17.89
C ILE A 41 -0.64 1.95 -17.07
N PHE A 42 -1.85 2.35 -17.48
CA PHE A 42 -2.66 3.29 -16.71
C PHE A 42 -3.07 2.72 -15.35
N SER A 43 -3.46 1.44 -15.30
CA SER A 43 -3.81 0.77 -14.04
C SER A 43 -2.63 0.72 -13.07
N TRP A 44 -1.41 0.54 -13.57
CA TRP A 44 -0.18 0.64 -12.79
C TRP A 44 0.05 2.08 -12.31
N ALA A 45 -0.12 3.07 -13.18
CA ALA A 45 0.04 4.48 -12.82
C ALA A 45 -1.01 4.96 -11.79
N PHE A 46 -2.22 4.41 -11.79
CA PHE A 46 -3.23 4.73 -10.75
C PHE A 46 -2.81 4.27 -9.35
N TYR A 47 -2.02 3.20 -9.24
CA TYR A 47 -1.43 2.84 -7.96
C TYR A 47 -0.53 3.97 -7.43
N ASP A 48 0.27 4.58 -8.29
CA ASP A 48 1.16 5.68 -7.92
C ASP A 48 0.38 6.94 -7.48
N LEU A 49 -0.79 7.16 -8.09
CA LEU A 49 -1.71 8.21 -7.66
C LEU A 49 -2.15 8.01 -6.21
N GLY A 50 -2.64 6.82 -5.84
CA GLY A 50 -3.06 6.49 -4.48
C GLY A 50 -1.89 6.54 -3.49
N ASN A 51 -0.74 6.02 -3.90
CA ASN A 51 0.50 6.01 -3.16
C ASN A 51 0.99 7.45 -2.84
N THR A 52 0.89 8.37 -3.80
CA THR A 52 1.28 9.77 -3.62
C THR A 52 0.28 10.51 -2.72
N ILE A 53 -1.01 10.20 -2.78
CA ILE A 53 -2.01 10.73 -1.83
C ILE A 53 -1.59 10.41 -0.39
N PHE A 54 -1.22 9.15 -0.10
CA PHE A 54 -0.73 8.76 1.23
C PHE A 54 0.52 9.54 1.62
N SER A 55 1.52 9.63 0.75
CA SER A 55 2.77 10.35 1.02
C SER A 55 2.52 11.81 1.37
N VAL A 56 1.67 12.48 0.61
CA VAL A 56 1.39 13.90 0.81
C VAL A 56 0.53 14.12 2.05
N LEU A 57 -0.59 13.41 2.18
CA LEU A 57 -1.53 13.69 3.26
C LEU A 57 -1.04 13.15 4.61
N ILE A 58 -0.52 11.92 4.66
CA ILE A 58 -0.12 11.32 5.92
C ILE A 58 1.32 11.70 6.28
N VAL A 59 2.28 11.42 5.36
CA VAL A 59 3.70 11.59 5.71
C VAL A 59 4.12 13.06 5.69
N SER A 60 3.54 13.91 4.81
CA SER A 60 4.04 15.28 4.67
C SER A 60 3.23 16.33 5.42
N PHE A 61 1.92 16.13 5.64
CA PHE A 61 1.08 17.21 6.16
C PHE A 61 0.20 16.81 7.36
N TYR A 62 -0.91 16.14 7.13
CA TYR A 62 -2.03 16.10 8.09
C TYR A 62 -1.73 15.31 9.36
N PHE A 63 -0.95 14.23 9.29
CA PHE A 63 -0.63 13.48 10.50
C PHE A 63 0.31 14.26 11.43
N GLY A 64 1.31 14.95 10.88
CA GLY A 64 2.17 15.84 11.67
C GLY A 64 1.37 16.97 12.34
N LEU A 65 0.49 17.64 11.57
CA LEU A 65 -0.39 18.70 12.12
C LEU A 65 -1.32 18.17 13.21
N TRP A 66 -1.87 16.98 13.05
CA TRP A 66 -2.74 16.37 14.05
C TRP A 66 -1.98 16.00 15.33
N VAL A 67 -0.75 15.47 15.22
CA VAL A 67 0.09 15.14 16.37
C VAL A 67 0.31 16.35 17.28
N VAL A 68 0.57 17.53 16.70
CA VAL A 68 0.84 18.77 17.47
C VAL A 68 -0.44 19.54 17.83
N SER A 69 -1.62 19.06 17.43
CA SER A 69 -2.87 19.73 17.75
C SER A 69 -3.21 19.68 19.23
N ASP A 70 -4.03 20.62 19.69
CA ASP A 70 -4.52 20.66 21.08
C ASP A 70 -5.35 19.41 21.46
N GLU A 71 -5.91 18.69 20.49
CA GLU A 71 -6.65 17.46 20.70
C GLU A 71 -5.75 16.35 21.23
N VAL A 72 -4.53 16.26 20.72
CA VAL A 72 -3.57 15.17 21.00
C VAL A 72 -2.47 15.64 21.96
N GLY A 73 -1.94 16.85 21.75
CA GLY A 73 -0.93 17.48 22.61
C GLY A 73 0.46 16.86 22.50
N GLY A 74 0.80 16.28 21.35
CA GLY A 74 2.15 15.83 21.05
C GLY A 74 3.04 16.97 20.56
N THR A 75 4.25 16.64 20.15
CA THR A 75 5.27 17.57 19.66
C THR A 75 5.76 17.18 18.27
N ASP A 76 6.40 18.13 17.55
CA ASP A 76 7.09 17.84 16.29
C ASP A 76 8.15 16.73 16.45
N SER A 77 8.77 16.66 17.64
CA SER A 77 9.74 15.61 17.95
C SER A 77 9.10 14.22 17.99
N ASP A 78 7.89 14.09 18.52
CA ASP A 78 7.18 12.80 18.57
C ASP A 78 6.91 12.28 17.16
N TYR A 79 6.41 13.15 16.28
CA TYR A 79 6.26 12.82 14.87
C TYR A 79 7.60 12.49 14.21
N GLY A 80 8.62 13.31 14.45
CA GLY A 80 9.98 13.13 13.90
C GLY A 80 10.59 11.79 14.29
N TYR A 81 10.49 11.40 15.56
CA TYR A 81 10.96 10.09 16.03
C TYR A 81 10.19 8.92 15.40
N ALA A 82 8.87 9.01 15.32
CA ALA A 82 8.07 7.96 14.68
C ALA A 82 8.44 7.78 13.19
N ASN A 83 8.62 8.90 12.47
CA ASN A 83 9.06 8.85 11.07
C ASN A 83 10.49 8.28 10.96
N ALA A 84 11.42 8.70 11.80
CA ALA A 84 12.79 8.18 11.83
C ALA A 84 12.83 6.67 12.13
N ILE A 85 12.01 6.19 13.07
CA ILE A 85 11.92 4.76 13.40
C ILE A 85 11.41 3.98 12.17
N SER A 86 10.35 4.44 11.50
CA SER A 86 9.85 3.75 10.31
C SER A 86 10.89 3.69 9.20
N MET A 87 11.62 4.78 8.96
CA MET A 87 12.71 4.84 7.97
C MET A 87 13.88 3.92 8.33
N ALA A 88 14.25 3.85 9.63
CA ALA A 88 15.29 2.95 10.10
C ALA A 88 14.90 1.47 9.90
N LEU A 89 13.64 1.11 10.18
CA LEU A 89 13.12 -0.22 9.91
C LEU A 89 13.17 -0.57 8.42
N VAL A 90 12.76 0.37 7.56
CA VAL A 90 12.86 0.19 6.11
C VAL A 90 14.31 0.02 5.68
N PHE A 91 15.22 0.88 6.15
CA PHE A 91 16.64 0.80 5.82
C PHE A 91 17.24 -0.58 6.17
N LEU A 92 16.93 -1.11 7.33
CA LEU A 92 17.41 -2.41 7.79
C LEU A 92 16.80 -3.59 6.99
N THR A 93 15.55 -3.47 6.57
CA THR A 93 14.82 -4.54 5.89
C THR A 93 14.82 -4.43 4.36
N ALA A 94 15.11 -3.27 3.78
CA ALA A 94 15.10 -3.04 2.34
C ALA A 94 15.97 -4.02 1.54
N PRO A 95 17.19 -4.40 1.96
CA PRO A 95 17.98 -5.39 1.25
C PRO A 95 17.31 -6.78 1.22
N LEU A 96 16.64 -7.15 2.31
CA LEU A 96 15.92 -8.43 2.41
C LEU A 96 14.66 -8.41 1.55
N ILE A 97 13.90 -7.31 1.60
CA ILE A 97 12.69 -7.11 0.79
C ILE A 97 13.06 -7.06 -0.68
N GLY A 98 14.14 -6.35 -1.04
CA GLY A 98 14.66 -6.30 -2.41
C GLY A 98 15.07 -7.67 -2.93
N ALA A 99 15.85 -8.43 -2.15
CA ALA A 99 16.22 -9.80 -2.50
C ALA A 99 15.00 -10.72 -2.64
N LEU A 100 14.00 -10.57 -1.75
CA LEU A 100 12.73 -11.29 -1.85
C LEU A 100 11.98 -10.91 -3.13
N SER A 101 11.91 -9.62 -3.45
CA SER A 101 11.28 -9.11 -4.67
C SER A 101 11.95 -9.65 -5.94
N ASP A 102 13.29 -9.73 -5.94
CA ASP A 102 14.05 -10.25 -7.09
C ASP A 102 13.88 -11.76 -7.27
N GLN A 103 13.79 -12.50 -6.16
CA GLN A 103 13.60 -13.95 -6.18
C GLN A 103 12.12 -14.34 -6.37
N ALA A 104 11.20 -13.47 -6.03
CA ALA A 104 9.77 -13.75 -6.15
C ALA A 104 9.38 -13.90 -7.62
N ARG A 105 8.72 -15.00 -7.93
CA ARG A 105 8.13 -15.25 -9.25
C ARG A 105 6.97 -14.30 -9.54
N ARG A 106 6.26 -13.91 -8.47
CA ARG A 106 5.13 -12.99 -8.48
C ARG A 106 5.32 -11.94 -7.40
N LYS A 107 5.28 -10.69 -7.77
CA LYS A 107 5.47 -9.53 -6.89
C LYS A 107 4.13 -8.96 -6.41
N MET A 108 3.10 -9.10 -7.23
CA MET A 108 1.75 -8.59 -6.95
C MET A 108 1.18 -9.05 -5.60
N PRO A 109 1.31 -10.31 -5.16
CA PRO A 109 0.82 -10.72 -3.84
C PRO A 109 1.50 -9.96 -2.69
N PHE A 110 2.80 -9.68 -2.80
CA PHE A 110 3.54 -8.92 -1.79
C PHE A 110 3.11 -7.44 -1.79
N LEU A 111 2.99 -6.84 -2.98
CA LEU A 111 2.47 -5.49 -3.15
C LEU A 111 1.06 -5.37 -2.56
N PHE A 112 0.21 -6.35 -2.80
CA PHE A 112 -1.15 -6.39 -2.28
C PHE A 112 -1.17 -6.43 -0.74
N VAL A 113 -0.41 -7.33 -0.11
CA VAL A 113 -0.36 -7.46 1.36
C VAL A 113 0.19 -6.19 2.00
N THR A 114 1.28 -5.63 1.47
CA THR A 114 1.87 -4.38 2.00
C THR A 114 0.91 -3.21 1.86
N THR A 115 0.20 -3.11 0.74
CA THR A 115 -0.82 -2.07 0.53
C THR A 115 -1.98 -2.22 1.51
N LEU A 116 -2.50 -3.44 1.72
CA LEU A 116 -3.58 -3.67 2.67
C LEU A 116 -3.18 -3.30 4.10
N LEU A 117 -1.98 -3.69 4.52
CA LEU A 117 -1.49 -3.35 5.85
C LEU A 117 -1.30 -1.83 6.00
N CYS A 118 -0.73 -1.17 4.99
CA CYS A 118 -0.62 0.29 4.97
C CYS A 118 -2.01 0.95 5.12
N VAL A 119 -2.96 0.57 4.28
CA VAL A 119 -4.33 1.11 4.29
C VAL A 119 -5.04 0.86 5.62
N ALA A 120 -4.94 -0.36 6.16
CA ALA A 120 -5.58 -0.73 7.42
C ALA A 120 -5.06 0.13 8.58
N PHE A 121 -3.74 0.24 8.74
CA PHE A 121 -3.16 1.06 9.80
C PHE A 121 -3.35 2.56 9.58
N THR A 122 -3.44 3.02 8.33
CA THR A 122 -3.82 4.41 8.00
C THR A 122 -5.26 4.71 8.41
N ALA A 123 -6.19 3.79 8.17
CA ALA A 123 -7.58 3.95 8.59
C ALA A 123 -7.75 3.99 10.12
N LEU A 124 -6.82 3.39 10.86
CA LEU A 124 -6.80 3.38 12.33
C LEU A 124 -6.08 4.60 12.93
N LEU A 125 -5.45 5.46 12.13
CA LEU A 125 -4.84 6.69 12.63
C LEU A 125 -5.92 7.59 13.25
N GLY A 126 -5.60 8.16 14.40
CA GLY A 126 -6.55 8.99 15.12
C GLY A 126 -7.73 8.23 15.74
N TYR A 127 -7.64 6.88 15.79
CA TYR A 127 -8.64 6.10 16.51
C TYR A 127 -8.52 6.38 18.01
N GLU A 128 -9.66 6.74 18.60
CA GLU A 128 -9.78 6.95 20.04
C GLU A 128 -10.91 6.10 20.59
N LYS A 129 -10.77 5.65 21.81
CA LYS A 129 -11.79 4.96 22.57
C LYS A 129 -12.15 5.78 23.80
N ASP A 130 -13.42 5.77 24.15
CA ASP A 130 -13.92 6.46 25.33
C ASP A 130 -13.06 6.13 26.56
N GLY A 131 -12.61 7.18 27.25
CA GLY A 131 -11.77 7.06 28.44
C GLY A 131 -10.25 7.00 28.19
N TRP A 132 -9.80 7.06 26.95
CA TRP A 132 -8.36 7.14 26.66
C TRP A 132 -7.82 8.53 27.01
N SER A 133 -6.61 8.56 27.58
CA SER A 133 -5.88 9.81 27.78
C SER A 133 -5.26 10.28 26.44
N LYS A 134 -5.02 11.59 26.31
CA LYS A 134 -4.32 12.17 25.14
C LYS A 134 -2.99 11.44 24.87
N SER A 135 -2.22 11.14 25.92
CA SER A 135 -0.96 10.40 25.78
C SER A 135 -1.16 8.99 25.22
N THR A 136 -2.24 8.31 25.57
CA THR A 136 -2.57 6.98 25.02
C THR A 136 -2.92 7.09 23.54
N ILE A 137 -3.77 8.06 23.18
CA ILE A 137 -4.17 8.31 21.77
C ILE A 137 -2.93 8.62 20.93
N LEU A 138 -2.05 9.50 21.40
CA LEU A 138 -0.79 9.84 20.75
C LEU A 138 0.08 8.60 20.54
N THR A 139 0.36 7.84 21.59
CA THR A 139 1.25 6.68 21.52
C THR A 139 0.73 5.61 20.56
N VAL A 140 -0.54 5.28 20.62
CA VAL A 140 -1.17 4.29 19.72
C VAL A 140 -1.11 4.76 18.28
N SER A 141 -1.41 6.03 18.02
CA SER A 141 -1.38 6.58 16.67
C SER A 141 0.03 6.67 16.11
N LEU A 142 1.03 7.01 16.91
CA LEU A 142 2.43 6.96 16.48
C LEU A 142 2.87 5.54 16.10
N ILE A 143 2.45 4.53 16.87
CA ILE A 143 2.71 3.12 16.53
C ILE A 143 2.03 2.76 15.21
N PHE A 144 0.76 3.11 15.01
CA PHE A 144 0.05 2.85 13.77
C PHE A 144 0.70 3.57 12.58
N PHE A 145 1.16 4.81 12.77
CA PHE A 145 1.89 5.55 11.74
C PHE A 145 3.19 4.85 11.36
N VAL A 146 3.99 4.41 12.33
CA VAL A 146 5.24 3.67 12.06
C VAL A 146 4.96 2.43 11.21
N ILE A 147 3.92 1.66 11.55
CA ILE A 147 3.55 0.45 10.82
C ILE A 147 3.04 0.82 9.41
N ALA A 148 2.13 1.79 9.30
CA ALA A 148 1.58 2.23 8.01
C ALA A 148 2.69 2.72 7.07
N ASN A 149 3.58 3.59 7.55
CA ASN A 149 4.67 4.15 6.77
C ASN A 149 5.72 3.10 6.39
N TYR A 150 6.00 2.13 7.28
CA TYR A 150 6.86 0.99 6.95
C TYR A 150 6.29 0.17 5.79
N PHE A 151 5.02 -0.21 5.84
CA PHE A 151 4.40 -0.99 4.77
C PHE A 151 4.20 -0.18 3.48
N TYR A 152 4.00 1.13 3.57
CA TYR A 152 4.03 2.04 2.43
C TYR A 152 5.37 1.95 1.69
N GLN A 153 6.48 2.12 2.41
CA GLN A 153 7.83 2.07 1.83
C GLN A 153 8.19 0.67 1.32
N ALA A 154 7.84 -0.38 2.07
CA ALA A 154 8.02 -1.76 1.63
C ALA A 154 7.22 -2.06 0.35
N GLY A 155 6.01 -1.54 0.25
CA GLY A 155 5.17 -1.63 -0.93
C GLY A 155 5.82 -0.98 -2.17
N LEU A 156 6.46 0.17 -2.00
CA LEU A 156 7.18 0.86 -3.08
C LEU A 156 8.26 -0.03 -3.71
N ILE A 157 9.01 -0.80 -2.92
CA ILE A 157 10.05 -1.71 -3.44
C ILE A 157 9.43 -2.74 -4.40
N PHE A 158 8.27 -3.31 -4.02
CA PHE A 158 7.55 -4.24 -4.90
C PHE A 158 6.94 -3.52 -6.11
N TYR A 159 6.32 -2.36 -5.91
CA TYR A 159 5.73 -1.56 -6.98
C TYR A 159 6.75 -1.19 -8.06
N ASP A 160 7.90 -0.61 -7.68
CA ASP A 160 8.96 -0.24 -8.60
C ASP A 160 9.50 -1.44 -9.37
N SER A 161 9.58 -2.60 -8.71
CA SER A 161 10.03 -3.82 -9.35
C SER A 161 9.05 -4.35 -10.41
N THR A 162 7.75 -4.01 -10.32
CA THR A 162 6.74 -4.38 -11.34
C THR A 162 6.88 -3.57 -12.63
N LEU A 163 7.54 -2.41 -12.61
CA LEU A 163 7.83 -1.64 -13.82
C LEU A 163 8.57 -2.46 -14.87
N ALA A 164 9.47 -3.36 -14.44
CA ALA A 164 10.17 -4.28 -15.35
C ALA A 164 9.22 -5.29 -16.01
N THR A 165 8.06 -5.57 -15.41
CA THR A 165 7.06 -6.51 -15.93
C THR A 165 6.19 -5.90 -17.04
N ILE A 166 5.91 -4.58 -16.95
CA ILE A 166 5.03 -3.86 -17.87
C ILE A 166 5.79 -3.05 -18.92
N SER A 167 7.11 -2.98 -18.83
CA SER A 167 7.96 -2.17 -19.72
C SER A 167 8.98 -3.02 -20.47
N THR A 168 9.46 -2.47 -21.57
CA THR A 168 10.64 -2.97 -22.31
C THR A 168 11.82 -2.02 -22.07
N PRO A 169 13.08 -2.44 -22.32
CA PRO A 169 14.23 -1.56 -22.18
C PRO A 169 14.09 -0.23 -22.94
N GLY A 170 13.40 -0.25 -24.10
CA GLY A 170 13.22 0.94 -24.94
C GLY A 170 12.10 1.89 -24.49
N ASN A 171 11.18 1.48 -23.61
CA ASN A 171 10.04 2.31 -23.17
C ASN A 171 9.93 2.50 -21.66
N LYS A 172 10.85 1.90 -20.88
CA LYS A 172 10.85 1.94 -19.42
C LYS A 172 10.78 3.37 -18.85
N GLY A 173 11.61 4.27 -19.39
CA GLY A 173 11.62 5.67 -18.95
C GLY A 173 10.31 6.39 -19.24
N ARG A 174 9.68 6.12 -20.41
CA ARG A 174 8.38 6.70 -20.75
C ARG A 174 7.26 6.22 -19.82
N ILE A 175 7.21 4.92 -19.53
CA ILE A 175 6.20 4.34 -18.63
C ILE A 175 6.40 4.85 -17.20
N GLY A 176 7.65 4.86 -16.70
CA GLY A 176 7.96 5.45 -15.40
C GLY A 176 7.58 6.92 -15.30
N GLY A 177 7.82 7.70 -16.37
CA GLY A 177 7.40 9.11 -16.44
C GLY A 177 5.88 9.30 -16.39
N ILE A 178 5.10 8.39 -17.00
CA ILE A 178 3.63 8.40 -16.90
C ILE A 178 3.21 8.15 -15.45
N GLY A 179 3.80 7.16 -14.76
CA GLY A 179 3.51 6.89 -13.35
C GLY A 179 3.73 8.12 -12.49
N ILE A 180 4.93 8.72 -12.56
CA ILE A 180 5.27 9.93 -11.80
C ILE A 180 4.29 11.08 -12.11
N GLY A 181 3.95 11.30 -13.40
CA GLY A 181 3.01 12.34 -13.80
C GLY A 181 1.62 12.13 -13.21
N VAL A 182 1.11 10.91 -13.21
CA VAL A 182 -0.18 10.55 -12.58
C VAL A 182 -0.08 10.68 -11.05
N GLY A 183 1.06 10.33 -10.45
CA GLY A 183 1.33 10.56 -9.03
C GLY A 183 1.17 12.02 -8.62
N TYR A 184 1.72 12.98 -9.38
CA TYR A 184 1.53 14.41 -9.11
C TYR A 184 0.05 14.85 -9.18
N VAL A 185 -0.73 14.29 -10.10
CA VAL A 185 -2.19 14.49 -10.10
C VAL A 185 -2.80 13.97 -8.81
N GLY A 186 -2.31 12.82 -8.30
CA GLY A 186 -2.71 12.27 -7.01
C GLY A 186 -2.45 13.23 -5.85
N ALA A 187 -1.29 13.89 -5.81
CA ALA A 187 -1.00 14.90 -4.80
C ALA A 187 -2.05 16.02 -4.80
N LEU A 188 -2.40 16.53 -5.98
CA LEU A 188 -3.42 17.57 -6.12
C LEU A 188 -4.79 17.09 -5.67
N VAL A 189 -5.23 15.92 -6.14
CA VAL A 189 -6.49 15.29 -5.74
C VAL A 189 -6.55 15.11 -4.23
N GLY A 190 -5.47 14.57 -3.62
CA GLY A 190 -5.36 14.40 -2.18
C GLY A 190 -5.54 15.69 -1.41
N ILE A 191 -4.74 16.71 -1.73
CA ILE A 191 -4.78 18.01 -1.04
C ILE A 191 -6.18 18.65 -1.17
N LEU A 192 -6.74 18.72 -2.37
CA LEU A 192 -8.07 19.32 -2.58
C LEU A 192 -9.16 18.55 -1.83
N SER A 193 -9.09 17.22 -1.82
CA SER A 193 -10.05 16.38 -1.09
C SER A 193 -9.93 16.58 0.44
N ALA A 194 -8.70 16.71 0.95
CA ALA A 194 -8.47 16.94 2.37
C ALA A 194 -8.96 18.33 2.80
N LEU A 195 -8.63 19.40 2.04
CA LEU A 195 -9.13 20.76 2.27
C LEU A 195 -10.66 20.80 2.23
N PHE A 196 -11.27 20.14 1.26
CA PHE A 196 -12.73 20.07 1.19
C PHE A 196 -13.36 19.45 2.43
N ILE A 197 -12.77 18.36 2.95
CA ILE A 197 -13.26 17.70 4.15
C ILE A 197 -13.05 18.56 5.40
N THR A 198 -11.86 19.15 5.57
CA THR A 198 -11.54 19.91 6.78
C THR A 198 -12.18 21.30 6.76
N ASP A 199 -12.01 22.06 5.69
CA ASP A 199 -12.37 23.48 5.67
C ASP A 199 -13.83 23.70 5.26
N THR A 200 -14.37 22.85 4.33
CA THR A 200 -15.74 23.03 3.85
C THR A 200 -16.75 22.24 4.67
N LEU A 201 -16.43 20.98 5.02
CA LEU A 201 -17.33 20.12 5.78
C LEU A 201 -17.08 20.15 7.30
N GLY A 202 -15.97 20.73 7.75
CA GLY A 202 -15.63 20.85 9.18
C GLY A 202 -15.32 19.54 9.87
N PHE A 203 -14.86 18.51 9.14
CA PHE A 203 -14.49 17.24 9.75
C PHE A 203 -13.12 17.31 10.43
N PRO A 204 -12.90 16.56 11.52
CA PRO A 204 -11.62 16.51 12.22
C PRO A 204 -10.55 15.78 11.40
N TYR A 205 -9.27 15.99 11.73
CA TYR A 205 -8.11 15.38 11.03
C TYR A 205 -8.20 13.86 10.84
N PRO A 206 -8.71 13.05 11.79
CA PRO A 206 -8.88 11.61 11.57
C PRO A 206 -9.72 11.25 10.34
N ALA A 207 -10.66 12.10 9.94
CA ALA A 207 -11.44 11.88 8.71
C ALA A 207 -10.56 11.94 7.45
N VAL A 208 -9.50 12.78 7.45
CA VAL A 208 -8.53 12.84 6.35
C VAL A 208 -7.73 11.54 6.26
N PHE A 209 -7.40 10.91 7.39
CA PHE A 209 -6.67 9.64 7.40
C PHE A 209 -7.51 8.52 6.81
N GLN A 210 -8.78 8.47 7.17
CA GLN A 210 -9.73 7.48 6.63
C GLN A 210 -10.00 7.72 5.14
N LEU A 211 -10.14 8.97 4.72
CA LEU A 211 -10.23 9.34 3.31
C LEU A 211 -8.99 8.87 2.55
N THR A 212 -7.80 9.15 3.09
CA THR A 212 -6.53 8.74 2.47
C THR A 212 -6.47 7.22 2.29
N ALA A 213 -6.83 6.47 3.33
CA ALA A 213 -6.91 5.02 3.29
C ALA A 213 -7.87 4.52 2.19
N ALA A 214 -9.06 5.13 2.11
CA ALA A 214 -10.07 4.81 1.10
C ALA A 214 -9.59 5.13 -0.32
N LEU A 215 -9.05 6.32 -0.55
CA LEU A 215 -8.55 6.73 -1.85
C LEU A 215 -7.37 5.86 -2.29
N PHE A 216 -6.41 5.58 -1.40
CA PHE A 216 -5.30 4.70 -1.73
C PHE A 216 -5.80 3.33 -2.18
N LEU A 217 -6.73 2.74 -1.45
CA LEU A 217 -7.29 1.45 -1.80
C LEU A 217 -8.02 1.48 -3.15
N ILE A 218 -8.87 2.48 -3.39
CA ILE A 218 -9.64 2.64 -4.64
C ILE A 218 -8.68 2.73 -5.83
N PHE A 219 -7.64 3.55 -5.75
CA PHE A 219 -6.69 3.73 -6.84
C PHE A 219 -5.70 2.57 -6.98
N ALA A 220 -5.49 1.75 -5.94
CA ALA A 220 -4.69 0.54 -6.02
C ALA A 220 -5.42 -0.64 -6.69
N ILE A 221 -6.75 -0.72 -6.59
CA ILE A 221 -7.57 -1.82 -7.14
C ILE A 221 -7.30 -2.07 -8.63
N PRO A 222 -7.29 -1.08 -9.54
CA PRO A 222 -7.00 -1.32 -10.95
C PRO A 222 -5.65 -1.99 -11.18
N CYS A 223 -4.61 -1.60 -10.41
CA CYS A 223 -3.29 -2.21 -10.50
C CYS A 223 -3.36 -3.71 -10.19
N PHE A 224 -4.03 -4.10 -9.13
CA PHE A 224 -4.15 -5.50 -8.72
C PHE A 224 -4.95 -6.35 -9.71
N ILE A 225 -5.92 -5.77 -10.43
CA ILE A 225 -6.78 -6.50 -11.37
C ILE A 225 -6.13 -6.63 -12.75
N PHE A 226 -5.50 -5.57 -13.25
CA PHE A 226 -5.12 -5.46 -14.66
C PHE A 226 -3.63 -5.57 -14.93
N VAL A 227 -2.77 -5.40 -13.93
CA VAL A 227 -1.33 -5.64 -14.07
C VAL A 227 -1.04 -7.12 -13.85
N ARG A 228 -0.72 -7.82 -14.95
CA ARG A 228 -0.43 -9.25 -14.94
C ARG A 228 1.07 -9.48 -15.05
N GLU A 229 1.61 -10.33 -14.20
CA GLU A 229 3.04 -10.68 -14.19
C GLU A 229 3.37 -11.82 -15.15
N THR A 230 2.41 -12.73 -15.38
CA THR A 230 2.55 -13.83 -16.33
C THR A 230 1.23 -14.07 -17.08
N PRO A 231 1.27 -14.50 -18.36
CA PRO A 231 0.06 -14.92 -19.06
C PRO A 231 -0.63 -16.07 -18.32
N GLY A 232 -1.90 -15.90 -17.99
CA GLY A 232 -2.70 -16.92 -17.28
C GLY A 232 -2.79 -16.76 -15.76
N ASP A 233 -2.17 -15.75 -15.16
CA ASP A 233 -2.34 -15.48 -13.74
C ASP A 233 -3.77 -14.99 -13.45
N ASN A 234 -4.53 -15.79 -12.72
CA ASN A 234 -5.85 -15.42 -12.24
C ASN A 234 -5.72 -14.72 -10.90
N PHE A 235 -6.15 -13.48 -10.82
CA PHE A 235 -6.10 -12.64 -9.62
C PHE A 235 -7.31 -12.84 -8.69
N TRP A 236 -8.28 -13.64 -9.10
CA TRP A 236 -9.55 -13.85 -8.38
C TRP A 236 -9.41 -14.20 -6.90
N PRO A 237 -8.49 -15.07 -6.46
CA PRO A 237 -8.33 -15.37 -5.04
C PRO A 237 -7.93 -14.14 -4.21
N SER A 238 -7.06 -13.28 -4.74
CA SER A 238 -6.60 -12.08 -4.06
C SER A 238 -7.71 -11.01 -3.96
N LEU A 239 -8.54 -10.90 -5.00
CA LEU A 239 -9.72 -10.01 -4.97
C LEU A 239 -10.75 -10.48 -3.95
N MET A 240 -10.98 -11.79 -3.80
CA MET A 240 -11.88 -12.33 -2.79
C MET A 240 -11.38 -12.06 -1.37
N ILE A 241 -10.08 -12.18 -1.13
CA ILE A 241 -9.47 -11.82 0.16
C ILE A 241 -9.62 -10.32 0.43
N LEU A 242 -9.40 -9.46 -0.58
CA LEU A 242 -9.63 -8.02 -0.48
C LEU A 242 -11.07 -7.72 -0.07
N MET A 243 -12.04 -8.27 -0.77
CA MET A 243 -13.45 -8.05 -0.46
C MET A 243 -13.82 -8.55 0.93
N ALA A 244 -13.31 -9.71 1.35
CA ALA A 244 -13.53 -10.25 2.69
C ALA A 244 -12.91 -9.35 3.77
N THR A 245 -11.71 -8.82 3.53
CA THR A 245 -11.03 -7.90 4.46
C THR A 245 -11.76 -6.57 4.56
N LEU A 246 -12.20 -6.01 3.43
CA LEU A 246 -13.00 -4.78 3.39
C LEU A 246 -14.34 -4.95 4.09
N LEU A 247 -15.01 -6.08 3.89
CA LEU A 247 -16.26 -6.40 4.59
C LEU A 247 -16.03 -6.56 6.10
N GLY A 248 -14.91 -7.18 6.51
CA GLY A 248 -14.54 -7.32 7.91
C GLY A 248 -14.22 -5.98 8.57
N ILE A 249 -13.44 -5.12 7.92
CA ILE A 249 -13.13 -3.76 8.40
C ILE A 249 -14.43 -2.94 8.46
N ASN A 250 -15.29 -3.04 7.45
CA ASN A 250 -16.55 -2.34 7.39
C ASN A 250 -17.51 -2.80 8.52
N ALA A 251 -17.61 -4.12 8.76
CA ALA A 251 -18.40 -4.67 9.86
C ALA A 251 -17.90 -4.18 11.23
N TRP A 252 -16.58 -4.15 11.42
CA TRP A 252 -15.97 -3.65 12.65
C TRP A 252 -16.20 -2.15 12.86
N LEU A 253 -16.13 -1.33 11.79
CA LEU A 253 -16.41 0.10 11.83
C LEU A 253 -17.90 0.37 12.13
N VAL A 254 -18.81 -0.47 11.61
CA VAL A 254 -20.25 -0.40 11.93
C VAL A 254 -20.50 -0.68 13.40
N GLU A 255 -19.89 -1.73 13.93
CA GLU A 255 -20.05 -2.16 15.32
C GLU A 255 -19.56 -1.11 16.32
N ASN A 256 -18.58 -0.29 15.92
CA ASN A 256 -18.03 0.79 16.74
C ASN A 256 -18.64 2.18 16.45
N ASN A 257 -19.80 2.26 15.81
CA ASN A 257 -20.55 3.51 15.52
C ASN A 257 -19.77 4.56 14.69
N MET A 258 -18.62 4.19 14.11
CA MET A 258 -17.84 5.10 13.27
C MET A 258 -18.40 5.25 11.86
N LEU A 259 -19.19 4.28 11.40
CA LEU A 259 -19.65 4.22 10.01
C LEU A 259 -20.70 5.26 9.66
N LEU A 260 -21.58 5.63 10.62
CA LEU A 260 -22.64 6.61 10.38
C LEU A 260 -22.10 8.04 10.09
N ARG A 261 -20.90 8.36 10.60
CA ARG A 261 -20.25 9.66 10.32
C ARG A 261 -19.52 9.69 8.97
N TYR A 262 -19.04 8.57 8.48
CA TYR A 262 -18.09 8.52 7.34
C TYR A 262 -18.69 7.93 6.06
N THR A 263 -19.78 7.16 6.11
CA THR A 263 -20.47 6.65 4.90
C THR A 263 -21.06 7.78 4.06
N THR A 264 -21.51 8.85 4.69
CA THR A 264 -21.98 10.05 3.98
C THR A 264 -20.89 10.74 3.18
N VAL A 265 -19.67 10.78 3.71
CA VAL A 265 -18.51 11.35 3.02
C VAL A 265 -18.07 10.48 1.85
N PHE A 266 -18.05 9.16 2.05
CA PHE A 266 -17.72 8.20 0.99
C PHE A 266 -18.72 8.28 -0.18
N PHE A 267 -20.00 8.42 0.11
CA PHE A 267 -21.06 8.54 -0.89
C PHE A 267 -21.01 9.90 -1.62
N ALA A 268 -20.71 10.98 -0.90
CA ALA A 268 -20.56 12.31 -1.49
C ALA A 268 -19.36 12.37 -2.45
N ILE A 269 -18.24 11.76 -2.06
CA ILE A 269 -17.05 11.68 -2.93
C ILE A 269 -17.32 10.79 -4.14
N TRP A 270 -17.99 9.65 -3.97
CA TRP A 270 -18.40 8.79 -5.08
C TRP A 270 -19.30 9.54 -6.08
N CYS A 271 -20.26 10.34 -5.62
CA CYS A 271 -21.14 11.13 -6.49
C CYS A 271 -20.40 12.20 -7.25
N VAL A 272 -19.36 12.81 -6.67
CA VAL A 272 -18.54 13.85 -7.35
C VAL A 272 -17.66 13.25 -8.46
N PHE A 273 -17.19 12.00 -8.28
CA PHE A 273 -16.35 11.34 -9.28
C PHE A 273 -17.11 10.46 -10.30
N SER A 274 -18.41 10.24 -10.10
CA SER A 274 -19.27 9.47 -11.02
C SER A 274 -20.16 10.36 -11.90
N SER A 275 -20.14 11.67 -11.71
CA SER A 275 -20.76 12.68 -12.56
C SER A 275 -19.73 13.39 -13.45
#